data_de326d2909f9d34c17bc3384bd4fc4e6
#
_entry.id   de326d2909f9d34c17bc3384bd4fc4e6
#
_cell.length_a   1.000
_cell.length_b   1.000
_cell.length_c   1.000
_cell.angle_alpha   90.00
_cell.angle_beta   90.00
_cell.angle_gamma   90.00
#
_symmetry.space_group_name_H-M   'P 1'
#
loop_
_entity.id
_entity.type
_entity.pdbx_description
1 polymer ?
#
loop_
_entity_poly.entity_id
_entity_poly.type
_entity_poly.pdbx_seq_one_letter_code
_entity_poly.pdbx_strand_id
1 'polypeptide(L)'
;RELLPDFASVNNPLDMTSSLVRNLESYRSSVRCLISDENIGLVAMGHNPDEKIPEDERIVDFGFAHCLAEINREVEKPIVILSGFFRKRDMELREFYASNHIAMLEEPKYGLSALKRYMEHSKYDPSKRSLTPACTRSASPGVKTTVLSEHESKLLLREHGITVPGEIVVAEPSQVSQIG
;
A
#
# COMPACT_ATOMS: atom_id res chain seq x y z
N ARG A 1 23.33 -18.81 4.57
CA ARG A 1 23.20 -20.26 4.49
C ARG A 1 23.33 -20.91 5.87
N GLU A 2 24.29 -20.53 6.68
CA GLU A 2 24.55 -21.08 8.00
C GLU A 2 23.36 -20.99 8.98
N LEU A 3 22.48 -20.00 8.78
CA LEU A 3 21.27 -19.82 9.58
C LEU A 3 20.10 -20.73 9.17
N LEU A 4 20.21 -21.40 8.05
CA LEU A 4 19.14 -22.23 7.48
C LEU A 4 19.42 -23.72 7.62
N PRO A 5 18.40 -24.58 7.82
CA PRO A 5 18.55 -26.01 7.77
C PRO A 5 19.15 -26.49 6.41
N ASP A 6 19.81 -27.64 6.41
CA ASP A 6 20.49 -28.15 5.22
C ASP A 6 19.55 -28.36 4.02
N PHE A 7 18.30 -28.69 4.27
CA PHE A 7 17.28 -28.89 3.23
C PHE A 7 16.70 -27.58 2.67
N ALA A 8 16.92 -26.42 3.34
CA ALA A 8 16.37 -25.16 2.90
C ALA A 8 17.18 -24.56 1.74
N SER A 9 16.50 -23.88 0.84
CA SER A 9 17.09 -23.17 -0.29
C SER A 9 17.24 -21.68 0.01
N VAL A 10 18.38 -21.10 -0.39
CA VAL A 10 18.60 -19.66 -0.31
C VAL A 10 18.15 -19.02 -1.62
N ASN A 11 16.91 -18.61 -1.67
CA ASN A 11 16.27 -18.01 -2.84
C ASN A 11 15.53 -16.72 -2.44
N ASN A 12 15.09 -15.95 -3.41
CA ASN A 12 14.13 -14.88 -3.22
C ASN A 12 12.85 -15.23 -3.98
N PRO A 13 11.72 -15.49 -3.32
CA PRO A 13 11.49 -15.36 -1.87
C PRO A 13 12.25 -16.40 -1.04
N LEU A 14 12.66 -16.00 0.17
CA LEU A 14 13.29 -16.89 1.13
C LEU A 14 12.22 -17.60 1.97
N ASP A 15 12.20 -18.92 1.91
CA ASP A 15 11.45 -19.76 2.85
C ASP A 15 12.29 -20.02 4.10
N MET A 16 11.91 -19.39 5.19
CA MET A 16 12.60 -19.56 6.47
C MET A 16 12.26 -20.85 7.20
N THR A 17 11.33 -21.63 6.69
CA THR A 17 10.82 -22.89 7.26
C THR A 17 10.22 -22.75 8.67
N SER A 18 9.40 -23.73 9.08
CA SER A 18 8.76 -23.70 10.40
C SER A 18 9.75 -23.87 11.57
N SER A 19 10.91 -24.45 11.31
CA SER A 19 11.97 -24.63 12.33
C SER A 19 12.65 -23.32 12.71
N LEU A 20 12.87 -22.44 11.72
CA LEU A 20 13.43 -21.11 11.98
C LEU A 20 12.40 -20.19 12.66
N VAL A 21 11.15 -20.31 12.24
CA VAL A 21 10.03 -19.51 12.75
C VAL A 21 9.84 -19.69 14.26
N ARG A 22 10.17 -20.85 14.83
CA ARG A 22 10.11 -21.10 16.27
C ARG A 22 11.36 -20.64 17.05
N ASN A 23 12.40 -20.17 16.36
CA ASN A 23 13.62 -19.65 16.96
C ASN A 23 13.77 -18.16 16.61
N LEU A 24 13.31 -17.29 17.50
CA LEU A 24 13.32 -15.83 17.30
C LEU A 24 14.72 -15.26 17.04
N GLU A 25 15.77 -15.86 17.58
CA GLU A 25 17.14 -15.38 17.33
C GLU A 25 17.59 -15.69 15.90
N SER A 26 17.33 -16.90 15.42
CA SER A 26 17.61 -17.26 14.03
C SER A 26 16.75 -16.47 13.06
N TYR A 27 15.48 -16.20 13.41
CA TYR A 27 14.60 -15.32 12.65
C TYR A 27 15.18 -13.90 12.55
N ARG A 28 15.53 -13.30 13.68
CA ARG A 28 16.17 -11.98 13.79
C ARG A 28 17.41 -11.88 12.92
N SER A 29 18.31 -12.86 13.05
CA SER A 29 19.57 -12.92 12.31
C SER A 29 19.33 -13.03 10.80
N SER A 30 18.33 -13.80 10.38
CA SER A 30 17.97 -13.95 8.95
C SER A 30 17.41 -12.66 8.38
N VAL A 31 16.53 -11.96 9.09
CA VAL A 31 15.98 -10.67 8.66
C VAL A 31 17.08 -9.62 8.57
N ARG A 32 17.97 -9.56 9.56
CA ARG A 32 19.12 -8.64 9.56
C ARG A 32 20.08 -8.92 8.40
N CYS A 33 20.34 -10.19 8.10
CA CYS A 33 21.17 -10.58 6.97
C CYS A 33 20.56 -10.10 5.63
N LEU A 34 19.24 -10.26 5.46
CA LEU A 34 18.55 -9.78 4.26
C LEU A 34 18.60 -8.26 4.15
N ILE A 35 18.24 -7.54 5.21
CA ILE A 35 18.11 -6.09 5.14
C ILE A 35 19.46 -5.38 5.03
N SER A 36 20.56 -6.00 5.46
CA SER A 36 21.91 -5.47 5.34
C SER A 36 22.50 -5.63 3.93
N ASP A 37 21.94 -6.47 3.08
CA ASP A 37 22.41 -6.63 1.69
C ASP A 37 22.14 -5.35 0.88
N GLU A 38 23.17 -4.81 0.26
CA GLU A 38 23.09 -3.58 -0.54
C GLU A 38 22.15 -3.69 -1.75
N ASN A 39 21.96 -4.90 -2.27
CA ASN A 39 21.07 -5.17 -3.41
C ASN A 39 19.60 -5.28 -3.01
N ILE A 40 19.28 -5.29 -1.71
CA ILE A 40 17.93 -5.32 -1.19
C ILE A 40 17.52 -3.90 -0.77
N GLY A 41 16.52 -3.35 -1.41
CA GLY A 41 15.98 -2.03 -1.10
C GLY A 41 14.78 -2.05 -0.13
N LEU A 42 14.15 -3.24 0.07
CA LEU A 42 12.97 -3.41 0.90
C LEU A 42 12.86 -4.89 1.29
N VAL A 43 12.41 -5.17 2.50
CA VAL A 43 12.09 -6.54 2.94
C VAL A 43 10.57 -6.67 3.12
N ALA A 44 9.97 -7.62 2.38
CA ALA A 44 8.56 -7.97 2.51
C ALA A 44 8.43 -9.31 3.23
N MET A 45 7.80 -9.30 4.40
CA MET A 45 7.60 -10.49 5.24
C MET A 45 6.19 -11.05 5.04
N GLY A 46 6.08 -12.32 4.68
CA GLY A 46 4.80 -13.03 4.64
C GLY A 46 4.32 -13.30 6.07
N HIS A 47 3.22 -12.68 6.48
CA HIS A 47 2.61 -12.92 7.78
C HIS A 47 1.09 -12.76 7.69
N ASN A 48 0.36 -13.72 8.24
CA ASN A 48 -1.10 -13.79 8.18
C ASN A 48 -1.70 -13.82 9.61
N PRO A 49 -1.72 -12.68 10.30
CA PRO A 49 -2.27 -12.63 11.65
C PRO A 49 -3.78 -12.92 11.65
N ASP A 50 -4.20 -13.95 12.36
CA ASP A 50 -5.58 -14.39 12.49
C ASP A 50 -6.01 -14.32 13.97
N GLU A 51 -7.15 -13.71 14.28
CA GLU A 51 -7.66 -13.60 15.64
C GLU A 51 -8.04 -14.96 16.26
N LYS A 52 -8.21 -16.00 15.43
CA LYS A 52 -8.67 -17.33 15.87
C LYS A 52 -7.56 -18.37 15.91
N ILE A 53 -6.37 -17.97 16.28
CA ILE A 53 -5.25 -18.89 16.53
C ILE A 53 -5.16 -19.21 18.02
N PRO A 54 -4.60 -20.37 18.39
CA PRO A 54 -4.26 -20.69 19.78
C PRO A 54 -3.35 -19.63 20.42
N GLU A 55 -3.47 -19.43 21.72
CA GLU A 55 -2.71 -18.40 22.44
C GLU A 55 -1.20 -18.59 22.34
N ASP A 56 -0.73 -19.83 22.32
CA ASP A 56 0.70 -20.14 22.15
C ASP A 56 1.22 -19.73 20.76
N GLU A 57 0.41 -19.89 19.70
CA GLU A 57 0.75 -19.39 18.35
C GLU A 57 0.71 -17.86 18.30
N ARG A 58 -0.26 -17.24 18.99
CA ARG A 58 -0.38 -15.79 19.06
C ARG A 58 0.84 -15.15 19.75
N ILE A 59 1.34 -15.76 20.81
CA ILE A 59 2.58 -15.34 21.47
C ILE A 59 3.76 -15.34 20.48
N VAL A 60 3.85 -16.35 19.64
CA VAL A 60 4.89 -16.45 18.60
C VAL A 60 4.73 -15.33 17.57
N ASP A 61 3.52 -15.06 17.10
CA ASP A 61 3.23 -13.98 16.15
C ASP A 61 3.63 -12.59 16.69
N PHE A 62 3.31 -12.32 17.97
CA PHE A 62 3.78 -11.10 18.63
C PHE A 62 5.30 -11.06 18.80
N GLY A 63 5.94 -12.21 19.05
CA GLY A 63 7.39 -12.33 19.09
C GLY A 63 8.04 -11.89 17.79
N PHE A 64 7.50 -12.30 16.65
CA PHE A 64 7.95 -11.84 15.33
C PHE A 64 7.72 -10.36 15.14
N ALA A 65 6.54 -9.87 15.47
CA ALA A 65 6.19 -8.46 15.33
C ALA A 65 7.15 -7.57 16.14
N HIS A 66 7.45 -7.94 17.37
CA HIS A 66 8.43 -7.24 18.20
C HIS A 66 9.82 -7.25 17.58
N CYS A 67 10.26 -8.42 17.08
CA CYS A 67 11.55 -8.55 16.42
C CYS A 67 11.65 -7.63 15.17
N LEU A 68 10.61 -7.60 14.35
CA LEU A 68 10.58 -6.73 13.16
C LEU A 68 10.55 -5.26 13.56
N ALA A 69 9.79 -4.89 14.60
CA ALA A 69 9.72 -3.52 15.08
C ALA A 69 11.07 -3.02 15.64
N GLU A 70 11.84 -3.88 16.30
CA GLU A 70 13.19 -3.55 16.74
C GLU A 70 14.11 -3.30 15.56
N ILE A 71 14.13 -4.21 14.59
CA ILE A 71 14.96 -4.06 13.39
C ILE A 71 14.55 -2.80 12.59
N ASN A 72 13.24 -2.56 12.42
CA ASN A 72 12.74 -1.42 11.66
C ASN A 72 13.16 -0.07 12.23
N ARG A 73 13.41 0.02 13.55
CA ARG A 73 13.94 1.24 14.19
C ARG A 73 15.43 1.47 13.94
N GLU A 74 16.17 0.41 13.61
CA GLU A 74 17.62 0.43 13.44
C GLU A 74 18.04 0.65 11.97
N VAL A 75 17.13 0.48 11.02
CA VAL A 75 17.43 0.48 9.58
C VAL A 75 16.62 1.53 8.83
N GLU A 76 17.17 2.04 7.75
CA GLU A 76 16.47 2.98 6.86
C GLU A 76 15.61 2.28 5.80
N LYS A 77 15.95 1.02 5.48
CA LYS A 77 15.24 0.26 4.46
C LYS A 77 13.88 -0.19 4.98
N PRO A 78 12.80 0.00 4.21
CA PRO A 78 11.46 -0.35 4.66
C PRO A 78 11.29 -1.85 4.90
N ILE A 79 10.59 -2.19 6.00
CA ILE A 79 10.04 -3.52 6.24
C ILE A 79 8.53 -3.43 6.08
N VAL A 80 7.94 -4.34 5.34
CA VAL A 80 6.49 -4.41 5.15
C VAL A 80 5.99 -5.84 5.37
N ILE A 81 4.73 -5.96 5.78
CA ILE A 81 4.04 -7.25 5.89
C ILE A 81 3.19 -7.47 4.65
N LEU A 82 3.31 -8.64 4.03
CA LEU A 82 2.40 -9.13 3.01
C LEU A 82 1.48 -10.18 3.64
N SER A 83 0.20 -9.88 3.74
CA SER A 83 -0.82 -10.81 4.22
C SER A 83 -1.56 -11.42 3.03
N GLY A 84 -1.59 -12.77 2.98
CA GLY A 84 -2.12 -13.52 1.84
C GLY A 84 -3.52 -14.09 1.99
N PHE A 85 -4.14 -14.01 3.17
CA PHE A 85 -5.41 -14.68 3.45
C PHE A 85 -6.52 -13.74 3.89
N PHE A 86 -7.73 -14.00 3.38
CA PHE A 86 -8.99 -13.37 3.78
C PHE A 86 -9.57 -14.01 5.05
N ARG A 87 -8.83 -14.04 6.15
CA ARG A 87 -9.34 -14.46 7.43
C ARG A 87 -9.65 -13.26 8.31
N LYS A 88 -10.36 -13.52 9.41
CA LYS A 88 -10.60 -12.49 10.40
C LYS A 88 -9.29 -12.12 11.08
N ARG A 89 -8.92 -10.86 10.97
CA ARG A 89 -7.59 -10.34 11.30
C ARG A 89 -7.43 -10.13 12.79
N ASP A 90 -6.26 -10.42 13.32
CA ASP A 90 -5.87 -9.93 14.64
C ASP A 90 -5.66 -8.41 14.57
N MET A 91 -6.62 -7.65 15.08
CA MET A 91 -6.61 -6.19 15.02
C MET A 91 -5.53 -5.61 15.93
N GLU A 92 -5.22 -6.26 17.05
CA GLU A 92 -4.18 -5.82 17.99
C GLU A 92 -2.78 -5.92 17.34
N LEU A 93 -2.53 -7.01 16.65
CA LEU A 93 -1.26 -7.19 15.91
C LEU A 93 -1.13 -6.21 14.76
N ARG A 94 -2.23 -5.92 14.07
CA ARG A 94 -2.27 -4.89 13.02
C ARG A 94 -1.96 -3.50 13.56
N GLU A 95 -2.56 -3.12 14.68
CA GLU A 95 -2.28 -1.85 15.36
C GLU A 95 -0.84 -1.78 15.85
N PHE A 96 -0.31 -2.90 16.34
CA PHE A 96 1.09 -3.00 16.72
C PHE A 96 2.03 -2.70 15.54
N TYR A 97 1.81 -3.31 14.38
CA TYR A 97 2.61 -3.02 13.19
C TYR A 97 2.50 -1.55 12.77
N ALA A 98 1.28 -1.01 12.72
CA ALA A 98 1.04 0.37 12.33
C ALA A 98 1.73 1.37 13.27
N SER A 99 1.66 1.15 14.58
CA SER A 99 2.31 2.01 15.58
C SER A 99 3.84 1.95 15.53
N ASN A 100 4.41 0.88 14.97
CA ASN A 100 5.85 0.71 14.73
C ASN A 100 6.26 1.07 13.28
N HIS A 101 5.40 1.78 12.52
CA HIS A 101 5.67 2.22 11.14
C HIS A 101 5.94 1.07 10.16
N ILE A 102 5.40 -0.11 10.41
CA ILE A 102 5.45 -1.26 9.51
C ILE A 102 4.12 -1.36 8.78
N ALA A 103 4.14 -1.13 7.47
CA ALA A 103 2.94 -1.21 6.65
C ALA A 103 2.51 -2.66 6.46
N MET A 104 1.23 -2.96 6.71
CA MET A 104 0.63 -4.25 6.36
C MET A 104 -0.14 -4.11 5.05
N LEU A 105 0.32 -4.84 4.04
CA LEU A 105 -0.26 -4.89 2.71
C LEU A 105 -1.10 -6.15 2.57
N GLU A 106 -2.35 -5.96 2.32
CA GLU A 106 -3.32 -7.05 2.20
C GLU A 106 -3.47 -7.45 0.74
N GLU A 107 -3.77 -8.73 0.52
CA GLU A 107 -3.85 -9.36 -0.80
C GLU A 107 -2.55 -9.27 -1.62
N PRO A 108 -1.86 -10.37 -1.85
CA PRO A 108 -0.54 -10.37 -2.51
C PRO A 108 -0.52 -9.63 -3.83
N LYS A 109 -1.59 -9.75 -4.63
CA LYS A 109 -1.71 -9.06 -5.92
C LYS A 109 -1.64 -7.55 -5.79
N TYR A 110 -2.45 -6.99 -4.89
CA TYR A 110 -2.49 -5.54 -4.69
C TYR A 110 -1.30 -5.05 -3.88
N GLY A 111 -0.88 -5.82 -2.86
CA GLY A 111 0.32 -5.52 -2.07
C GLY A 111 1.57 -5.44 -2.94
N LEU A 112 1.84 -6.43 -3.78
CA LEU A 112 2.96 -6.42 -4.70
C LEU A 112 2.85 -5.30 -5.75
N SER A 113 1.64 -5.01 -6.23
CA SER A 113 1.43 -3.88 -7.15
C SER A 113 1.72 -2.53 -6.47
N ALA A 114 1.34 -2.37 -5.22
CA ALA A 114 1.64 -1.17 -4.43
C ALA A 114 3.15 -1.02 -4.22
N LEU A 115 3.85 -2.09 -3.85
CA LEU A 115 5.31 -2.08 -3.70
C LEU A 115 6.02 -1.74 -5.01
N LYS A 116 5.59 -2.32 -6.13
CA LYS A 116 6.12 -1.98 -7.45
C LYS A 116 6.00 -0.49 -7.75
N ARG A 117 4.81 0.10 -7.52
CA ARG A 117 4.57 1.53 -7.74
C ARG A 117 5.41 2.41 -6.81
N TYR A 118 5.57 2.00 -5.56
CA TYR A 118 6.42 2.67 -4.59
C TYR A 118 7.88 2.70 -5.06
N MET A 119 8.41 1.55 -5.51
CA MET A 119 9.77 1.44 -6.05
C MET A 119 9.95 2.24 -7.36
N GLU A 120 8.93 2.29 -8.22
CA GLU A 120 8.94 3.12 -9.43
C GLU A 120 8.94 4.61 -9.06
N HIS A 121 8.14 4.99 -8.06
CA HIS A 121 8.07 6.36 -7.58
C HIS A 121 9.38 6.83 -6.93
N SER A 122 10.08 5.96 -6.20
CA SER A 122 11.38 6.31 -5.60
C SER A 122 12.46 6.65 -6.64
N LYS A 123 12.30 6.17 -7.88
CA LYS A 123 13.16 6.49 -9.02
C LYS A 123 12.71 7.72 -9.80
N TYR A 124 11.58 8.32 -9.41
CA TYR A 124 11.03 9.48 -10.09
C TYR A 124 11.88 10.71 -9.82
N ASP A 125 12.36 11.32 -10.87
CA ASP A 125 13.11 12.57 -10.85
C ASP A 125 12.20 13.72 -11.33
N PRO A 126 11.74 14.60 -10.43
CA PRO A 126 10.85 15.70 -10.80
C PRO A 126 11.48 16.64 -11.84
N SER A 127 12.83 16.74 -11.90
CA SER A 127 13.53 17.61 -12.84
C SER A 127 13.43 17.13 -14.28
N LYS A 128 13.18 15.83 -14.48
CA LYS A 128 13.00 15.22 -15.81
C LYS A 128 11.55 15.30 -16.32
N ARG A 129 10.63 15.78 -15.50
CA ARG A 129 9.26 16.01 -15.93
C ARG A 129 9.25 17.25 -16.82
N SER A 130 9.18 17.05 -18.14
CA SER A 130 8.72 18.10 -19.05
C SER A 130 7.22 18.32 -18.74
N LEU A 131 6.95 19.21 -17.79
CA LEU A 131 5.66 19.83 -17.69
C LEU A 131 5.56 20.72 -18.91
N THR A 132 5.08 20.19 -20.03
CA THR A 132 4.36 21.05 -20.95
C THR A 132 3.24 21.63 -20.11
N PRO A 133 3.23 22.94 -19.82
CA PRO A 133 2.14 23.51 -19.04
C PRO A 133 0.86 23.23 -19.84
N ALA A 134 0.08 22.26 -19.40
CA ALA A 134 -1.27 22.15 -19.88
C ALA A 134 -1.91 23.48 -19.47
N CYS A 135 -1.92 24.40 -20.45
CA CYS A 135 -2.63 25.64 -20.35
C CYS A 135 -2.53 26.35 -18.99
N THR A 136 -1.39 26.99 -18.68
CA THR A 136 -1.44 28.13 -17.80
C THR A 136 -2.20 29.23 -18.54
N ARG A 137 -3.53 29.17 -18.53
CA ARG A 137 -4.30 30.39 -18.63
C ARG A 137 -3.90 31.21 -17.39
N SER A 138 -2.92 32.08 -17.54
CA SER A 138 -2.79 33.20 -16.63
C SER A 138 -4.15 33.87 -16.68
N ALA A 139 -4.87 33.82 -15.58
CA ALA A 139 -6.07 34.63 -15.45
C ALA A 139 -5.62 36.06 -15.74
N SER A 140 -6.01 36.59 -16.88
CA SER A 140 -5.73 38.00 -17.22
C SER A 140 -6.32 38.84 -16.09
N PRO A 141 -5.58 39.80 -15.52
CA PRO A 141 -6.12 40.66 -14.48
C PRO A 141 -7.42 41.27 -14.97
N GLY A 142 -8.55 41.03 -14.27
CA GLY A 142 -9.86 41.56 -14.60
C GLY A 142 -10.85 40.54 -15.20
N VAL A 143 -10.48 39.30 -15.44
CA VAL A 143 -11.46 38.26 -15.82
C VAL A 143 -12.29 37.87 -14.60
N LYS A 144 -13.59 38.21 -14.65
CA LYS A 144 -14.55 37.71 -13.66
C LYS A 144 -14.63 36.19 -13.75
N THR A 145 -14.23 35.52 -12.69
CA THR A 145 -14.45 34.08 -12.57
C THR A 145 -15.91 33.85 -12.18
N THR A 146 -16.65 33.12 -12.99
CA THR A 146 -18.00 32.67 -12.68
C THR A 146 -17.94 31.21 -12.27
N VAL A 147 -18.58 30.86 -11.17
CA VAL A 147 -18.78 29.47 -10.78
C VAL A 147 -19.91 28.93 -11.63
N LEU A 148 -19.62 27.90 -12.41
CA LEU A 148 -20.62 27.20 -13.22
C LEU A 148 -21.48 26.32 -12.30
N SER A 149 -22.75 26.18 -12.60
CA SER A 149 -23.60 25.14 -12.04
C SER A 149 -23.12 23.75 -12.48
N GLU A 150 -23.60 22.70 -11.83
CA GLU A 150 -23.27 21.32 -12.20
C GLU A 150 -23.69 21.04 -13.66
N HIS A 151 -24.88 21.47 -14.03
CA HIS A 151 -25.40 21.34 -15.40
C HIS A 151 -24.51 22.04 -16.42
N GLU A 152 -24.17 23.30 -16.22
CA GLU A 152 -23.29 24.06 -17.09
C GLU A 152 -21.89 23.44 -17.19
N SER A 153 -21.37 22.93 -16.07
CA SER A 153 -20.09 22.23 -16.05
C SER A 153 -20.13 20.94 -16.88
N LYS A 154 -21.21 20.19 -16.81
CA LYS A 154 -21.40 18.97 -17.62
C LYS A 154 -21.56 19.29 -19.12
N LEU A 155 -22.23 20.37 -19.46
CA LEU A 155 -22.30 20.82 -20.85
C LEU A 155 -20.91 21.15 -21.38
N LEU A 156 -20.13 21.92 -20.66
CA LEU A 156 -18.77 22.28 -21.04
C LEU A 156 -17.86 21.03 -21.18
N LEU A 157 -17.93 20.08 -20.28
CA LEU A 157 -17.19 18.83 -20.37
C LEU A 157 -17.56 18.02 -21.62
N ARG A 158 -18.86 17.96 -21.93
CA ARG A 158 -19.37 17.28 -23.13
C ARG A 158 -18.88 17.92 -24.45
N GLU A 159 -18.86 19.25 -24.51
CA GLU A 159 -18.30 19.99 -25.66
C GLU A 159 -16.80 19.67 -25.88
N HIS A 160 -16.08 19.32 -24.81
CA HIS A 160 -14.67 18.93 -24.89
C HIS A 160 -14.47 17.42 -25.04
N GLY A 161 -15.51 16.66 -25.38
CA GLY A 161 -15.43 15.22 -25.65
C GLY A 161 -15.34 14.34 -24.41
N ILE A 162 -15.60 14.90 -23.23
CA ILE A 162 -15.62 14.15 -21.96
C ILE A 162 -17.02 13.55 -21.76
N THR A 163 -17.07 12.24 -21.59
CA THR A 163 -18.34 11.54 -21.30
C THR A 163 -18.86 11.92 -19.93
N VAL A 164 -20.08 12.41 -19.88
CA VAL A 164 -20.79 12.77 -18.63
C VAL A 164 -22.10 12.00 -18.52
N PRO A 165 -22.59 11.70 -17.31
CA PRO A 165 -23.90 11.08 -17.12
C PRO A 165 -25.02 11.87 -17.80
N GLY A 166 -26.03 11.16 -18.33
CA GLY A 166 -27.25 11.79 -18.79
C GLY A 166 -28.00 12.44 -17.64
N GLU A 167 -28.53 13.61 -17.85
CA GLU A 167 -29.36 14.31 -16.86
C GLU A 167 -30.50 15.07 -17.54
N ILE A 168 -31.54 15.29 -16.79
CA ILE A 168 -32.66 16.15 -17.18
C ILE A 168 -32.80 17.21 -16.08
N VAL A 169 -32.75 18.47 -16.49
CA VAL A 169 -32.98 19.60 -15.60
C VAL A 169 -34.43 19.95 -15.60
N VAL A 170 -35.08 19.98 -14.44
CA VAL A 170 -36.47 20.37 -14.26
C VAL A 170 -36.54 21.68 -13.52
N ALA A 171 -37.43 22.57 -13.95
CA ALA A 171 -37.63 23.87 -13.31
C ALA A 171 -38.56 23.75 -12.08
N GLU A 172 -39.48 22.80 -12.12
CA GLU A 172 -40.51 22.62 -11.08
C GLU A 172 -40.57 21.15 -10.60
N PRO A 173 -40.79 20.92 -9.31
CA PRO A 173 -40.89 19.54 -8.75
C PRO A 173 -41.95 18.66 -9.41
N SER A 174 -43.04 19.28 -9.91
CA SER A 174 -44.12 18.58 -10.61
C SER A 174 -43.70 17.93 -11.93
N GLN A 175 -42.61 18.38 -12.53
CA GLN A 175 -42.07 17.84 -13.77
C GLN A 175 -41.35 16.50 -13.56
N VAL A 176 -40.92 16.20 -12.32
CA VAL A 176 -40.21 14.95 -12.00
C VAL A 176 -41.08 13.73 -12.29
N SER A 177 -42.38 13.79 -12.05
CA SER A 177 -43.30 12.69 -12.28
C SER A 177 -43.55 12.39 -13.77
N GLN A 178 -43.07 13.25 -14.69
CA GLN A 178 -43.20 13.08 -16.15
C GLN A 178 -41.93 12.44 -16.75
N ILE A 179 -40.91 12.21 -15.94
CA ILE A 179 -39.63 11.61 -16.34
C ILE A 179 -39.68 10.15 -15.91
N GLY A 180 -40.36 9.31 -16.68
CA GLY A 180 -40.49 7.89 -16.43
C GLY A 180 -40.19 7.05 -17.65
#